data_d936d857d4bc81501d4d2560207957f2
#
_entry.id   d936d857d4bc81501d4d2560207957f2
#
_cell.length_a   1.000
_cell.length_b   1.000
_cell.length_c   1.000
_cell.angle_alpha   90.00
_cell.angle_beta   90.00
_cell.angle_gamma   90.00
#
_symmetry.space_group_name_H-M   'P 1'
#
loop_
_entity.id
_entity.type
_entity.pdbx_description
1 polymer ?
#
loop_
_entity_poly.entity_id
_entity_poly.type
_entity_poly.pdbx_seq_one_letter_code
_entity_poly.pdbx_strand_id
1 'polypeptide(L)'
;MAETLLIEPARLGAAVAAIVRGTGSLPAEAEAVATNLVEANLTGHDSHGVGMVPRYIEAFLEGGLKPNAKVQVVHDAGAMIRLSGGQGYGQVIGRQAMEIGLERVRRTGCCVVALGQSHHLGRIGAWAEQAADAGMVSLHFVNVVARPIVAPHGGADARFGTNPFTAAVPLRGRPPLILDFATSMIAQGKTRVAFNKGEPVPPGCLIDDRGRATQDPRWSVIDPPGAILPFGLHKGYGLAVLCEMLGGALAAGQTGHHESGDQRRVLNGMLTVLILSLIHISEPTRLRRI
;
A
#
# COMPACT_ATOMS: atom_id res chain seq x y z
N MET A 1 13.90 -9.01 26.37
CA MET A 1 13.84 -7.99 25.27
C MET A 1 14.55 -8.59 24.08
N ALA A 2 13.93 -8.62 22.91
CA ALA A 2 14.62 -9.03 21.70
C ALA A 2 15.75 -8.02 21.42
N GLU A 3 16.95 -8.51 21.17
CA GLU A 3 18.11 -7.68 20.86
C GLU A 3 17.88 -7.01 19.49
N THR A 4 17.93 -5.68 19.46
CA THR A 4 17.74 -4.91 18.21
C THR A 4 19.11 -4.76 17.55
N LEU A 5 19.23 -5.26 16.32
CA LEU A 5 20.44 -5.10 15.51
C LEU A 5 20.31 -3.87 14.63
N LEU A 6 21.32 -3.00 14.64
CA LEU A 6 21.47 -1.92 13.68
C LEU A 6 22.23 -2.44 12.46
N ILE A 7 21.58 -2.36 11.29
CA ILE A 7 22.16 -2.83 10.01
C ILE A 7 22.31 -1.62 9.10
N GLU A 8 23.47 -1.50 8.49
CA GLU A 8 23.78 -0.46 7.51
C GLU A 8 22.86 -0.60 6.28
N PRO A 9 22.14 0.48 5.85
CA PRO A 9 21.11 0.41 4.81
C PRO A 9 21.59 -0.19 3.50
N ALA A 10 22.78 0.17 3.03
CA ALA A 10 23.33 -0.37 1.79
C ALA A 10 23.57 -1.90 1.87
N ARG A 11 24.07 -2.37 3.02
CA ARG A 11 24.26 -3.80 3.26
C ARG A 11 22.92 -4.56 3.31
N LEU A 12 21.92 -3.96 3.96
CA LEU A 12 20.57 -4.54 4.01
C LEU A 12 19.96 -4.61 2.61
N GLY A 13 20.07 -3.52 1.83
CA GLY A 13 19.60 -3.46 0.45
C GLY A 13 20.26 -4.52 -0.44
N ALA A 14 21.58 -4.68 -0.35
CA ALA A 14 22.30 -5.71 -1.10
C ALA A 14 21.81 -7.13 -0.77
N ALA A 15 21.54 -7.42 0.51
CA ALA A 15 21.01 -8.71 0.93
C ALA A 15 19.58 -8.95 0.37
N VAL A 16 18.69 -7.94 0.46
CA VAL A 16 17.35 -8.04 -0.10
C VAL A 16 17.39 -8.24 -1.62
N ALA A 17 18.22 -7.46 -2.34
CA ALA A 17 18.38 -7.62 -3.79
C ALA A 17 18.89 -9.01 -4.17
N ALA A 18 19.80 -9.58 -3.39
CA ALA A 18 20.28 -10.95 -3.61
C ALA A 18 19.17 -12.00 -3.45
N ILE A 19 18.32 -11.86 -2.42
CA ILE A 19 17.17 -12.74 -2.19
C ILE A 19 16.17 -12.62 -3.34
N VAL A 20 15.82 -11.39 -3.75
CA VAL A 20 14.88 -11.14 -4.85
C VAL A 20 15.42 -11.69 -6.17
N ARG A 21 16.72 -11.58 -6.46
CA ARG A 21 17.35 -12.25 -7.62
C ARG A 21 17.18 -13.76 -7.59
N GLY A 22 17.15 -14.36 -6.40
CA GLY A 22 16.88 -15.80 -6.24
C GLY A 22 15.52 -16.26 -6.75
N THR A 23 14.55 -15.35 -6.94
CA THR A 23 13.26 -15.64 -7.60
C THR A 23 13.31 -15.58 -9.13
N GLY A 24 14.48 -15.35 -9.73
CA GLY A 24 14.62 -15.14 -11.18
C GLY A 24 14.41 -13.68 -11.62
N SER A 25 14.33 -12.75 -10.69
CA SER A 25 14.24 -11.31 -10.99
C SER A 25 15.51 -10.78 -11.63
N LEU A 26 15.38 -9.95 -12.65
CA LEU A 26 16.48 -9.21 -13.25
C LEU A 26 17.11 -8.23 -12.23
N PRO A 27 18.39 -7.86 -12.41
CA PRO A 27 19.08 -6.98 -11.46
C PRO A 27 18.34 -5.67 -11.17
N ALA A 28 17.78 -5.03 -12.19
CA ALA A 28 17.06 -3.76 -12.04
C ALA A 28 15.76 -3.90 -11.23
N GLU A 29 15.03 -5.02 -11.38
CA GLU A 29 13.85 -5.30 -10.56
C GLU A 29 14.24 -5.56 -9.12
N ALA A 30 15.23 -6.39 -8.89
CA ALA A 30 15.70 -6.73 -7.55
C ALA A 30 16.19 -5.49 -6.78
N GLU A 31 16.91 -4.59 -7.45
CA GLU A 31 17.37 -3.33 -6.88
C GLU A 31 16.18 -2.40 -6.55
N ALA A 32 15.20 -2.27 -7.45
CA ALA A 32 14.03 -1.44 -7.22
C ALA A 32 13.20 -1.94 -6.02
N VAL A 33 13.04 -3.25 -5.87
CA VAL A 33 12.36 -3.86 -4.72
C VAL A 33 13.14 -3.59 -3.44
N ALA A 34 14.45 -3.83 -3.45
CA ALA A 34 15.31 -3.65 -2.28
C ALA A 34 15.31 -2.18 -1.80
N THR A 35 15.50 -1.24 -2.73
CA THR A 35 15.49 0.19 -2.44
C THR A 35 14.18 0.61 -1.77
N ASN A 36 13.03 0.27 -2.37
CA ASN A 36 11.73 0.65 -1.82
C ASN A 36 11.46 0.07 -0.42
N LEU A 37 11.85 -1.19 -0.17
CA LEU A 37 11.69 -1.81 1.14
C LEU A 37 12.59 -1.19 2.21
N VAL A 38 13.86 -0.90 1.86
CA VAL A 38 14.77 -0.23 2.79
C VAL A 38 14.34 1.19 3.08
N GLU A 39 13.91 1.95 2.07
CA GLU A 39 13.33 3.30 2.24
C GLU A 39 12.10 3.28 3.14
N ALA A 40 11.24 2.28 3.04
CA ALA A 40 10.12 2.12 3.95
C ALA A 40 10.57 1.98 5.42
N ASN A 41 11.62 1.21 5.69
CA ASN A 41 12.21 1.14 7.04
C ASN A 41 12.79 2.48 7.48
N LEU A 42 13.58 3.15 6.63
CA LEU A 42 14.22 4.43 6.96
C LEU A 42 13.22 5.54 7.23
N THR A 43 12.02 5.46 6.67
CA THR A 43 10.92 6.40 6.90
C THR A 43 9.96 5.98 8.03
N GLY A 44 10.31 4.95 8.81
CA GLY A 44 9.51 4.49 9.96
C GLY A 44 8.30 3.62 9.61
N HIS A 45 8.27 3.08 8.39
CA HIS A 45 7.19 2.19 7.92
C HIS A 45 7.63 0.72 7.89
N ASP A 46 8.13 0.20 9.01
CA ASP A 46 8.65 -1.17 9.14
C ASP A 46 7.66 -2.26 8.68
N SER A 47 6.37 -2.00 8.80
CA SER A 47 5.32 -2.91 8.35
C SER A 47 5.30 -3.14 6.82
N HIS A 48 5.94 -2.25 6.05
CA HIS A 48 6.08 -2.28 4.59
C HIS A 48 7.54 -2.35 4.14
N GLY A 49 8.45 -2.53 5.09
CA GLY A 49 9.90 -2.65 4.87
C GLY A 49 10.36 -4.07 4.57
N VAL A 50 11.62 -4.33 4.85
CA VAL A 50 12.31 -5.61 4.54
C VAL A 50 11.66 -6.83 5.22
N GLY A 51 10.90 -6.64 6.28
CA GLY A 51 10.09 -7.69 6.92
C GLY A 51 9.04 -8.32 5.99
N MET A 52 8.76 -7.71 4.83
CA MET A 52 7.87 -8.27 3.81
C MET A 52 8.53 -9.31 2.90
N VAL A 53 9.85 -9.40 2.87
CA VAL A 53 10.59 -10.30 1.99
C VAL A 53 10.17 -11.77 2.12
N PRO A 54 10.04 -12.35 3.34
CA PRO A 54 9.57 -13.74 3.46
C PRO A 54 8.22 -13.98 2.79
N ARG A 55 7.28 -13.04 2.94
CA ARG A 55 5.95 -13.13 2.35
C ARG A 55 5.98 -13.06 0.81
N TYR A 56 6.91 -12.27 0.26
CA TYR A 56 7.07 -12.19 -1.20
C TYR A 56 7.65 -13.50 -1.76
N ILE A 57 8.58 -14.10 -1.03
CA ILE A 57 9.13 -15.40 -1.43
C ILE A 57 8.07 -16.52 -1.34
N GLU A 58 7.28 -16.55 -0.27
CA GLU A 58 6.14 -17.48 -0.16
C GLU A 58 5.19 -17.32 -1.35
N ALA A 59 4.77 -16.07 -1.65
CA ALA A 59 3.88 -15.80 -2.78
C ALA A 59 4.48 -16.19 -4.14
N PHE A 60 5.79 -16.03 -4.32
CA PHE A 60 6.51 -16.50 -5.52
C PHE A 60 6.48 -18.02 -5.63
N LEU A 61 6.78 -18.73 -4.56
CA LEU A 61 6.79 -20.20 -4.54
C LEU A 61 5.42 -20.81 -4.81
N GLU A 62 4.34 -20.11 -4.39
CA GLU A 62 2.96 -20.48 -4.66
C GLU A 62 2.43 -20.02 -6.04
N GLY A 63 3.26 -19.34 -6.84
CA GLY A 63 2.88 -18.81 -8.16
C GLY A 63 1.99 -17.56 -8.12
N GLY A 64 1.83 -16.93 -6.96
CA GLY A 64 1.03 -15.71 -6.76
C GLY A 64 1.79 -14.41 -7.03
N LEU A 65 3.12 -14.47 -7.23
CA LEU A 65 3.97 -13.35 -7.60
C LEU A 65 4.79 -13.73 -8.83
N LYS A 66 4.83 -12.85 -9.83
CA LYS A 66 5.51 -13.08 -11.12
C LYS A 66 6.69 -12.09 -11.27
N PRO A 67 7.94 -12.56 -11.13
CA PRO A 67 9.11 -11.73 -11.39
C PRO A 67 9.14 -11.22 -12.84
N ASN A 68 9.73 -10.04 -13.02
CA ASN A 68 9.93 -9.38 -14.31
C ASN A 68 8.64 -9.03 -15.08
N ALA A 69 7.48 -9.10 -14.42
CA ALA A 69 6.24 -8.61 -14.98
C ALA A 69 6.32 -7.10 -15.23
N LYS A 70 5.68 -6.65 -16.30
CA LYS A 70 5.61 -5.24 -16.68
C LYS A 70 4.15 -4.80 -16.71
N VAL A 71 3.92 -3.53 -16.44
CA VAL A 71 2.61 -2.91 -16.60
C VAL A 71 2.15 -3.01 -18.04
N GLN A 72 0.91 -3.46 -18.22
CA GLN A 72 0.24 -3.50 -19.51
C GLN A 72 -0.89 -2.47 -19.55
N VAL A 73 -0.95 -1.67 -20.60
CA VAL A 73 -2.10 -0.79 -20.86
C VAL A 73 -3.23 -1.67 -21.40
N VAL A 74 -4.29 -1.82 -20.61
CA VAL A 74 -5.46 -2.64 -20.97
C VAL A 74 -6.52 -1.81 -21.68
N HIS A 75 -6.64 -0.54 -21.30
CA HIS A 75 -7.57 0.39 -21.93
C HIS A 75 -7.02 1.81 -21.81
N ASP A 76 -7.14 2.59 -22.89
CA ASP A 76 -6.74 3.98 -22.97
C ASP A 76 -7.91 4.81 -23.50
N ALA A 77 -8.44 5.69 -22.64
CA ALA A 77 -9.51 6.62 -22.98
C ALA A 77 -9.07 8.08 -22.74
N GLY A 78 -7.89 8.45 -23.23
CA GLY A 78 -7.35 9.80 -23.09
C GLY A 78 -6.88 10.10 -21.66
N ALA A 79 -7.66 10.86 -20.89
CA ALA A 79 -7.33 11.19 -19.51
C ALA A 79 -7.58 10.01 -18.52
N MET A 80 -8.15 8.90 -18.97
CA MET A 80 -8.38 7.71 -18.17
C MET A 80 -7.65 6.51 -18.75
N ILE A 81 -6.85 5.82 -17.93
CA ILE A 81 -6.05 4.68 -18.34
C ILE A 81 -6.29 3.53 -17.37
N ARG A 82 -6.59 2.34 -17.91
CA ARG A 82 -6.61 1.11 -17.13
C ARG A 82 -5.36 0.29 -17.40
N LEU A 83 -4.71 -0.13 -16.32
CA LEU A 83 -3.45 -0.86 -16.33
C LEU A 83 -3.59 -2.20 -15.63
N SER A 84 -2.83 -3.20 -16.08
CA SER A 84 -2.65 -4.48 -15.40
C SER A 84 -1.19 -4.65 -14.99
N GLY A 85 -0.96 -4.99 -13.72
CA GLY A 85 0.37 -5.25 -13.18
C GLY A 85 0.84 -6.70 -13.35
N GLY A 86 0.00 -7.60 -13.88
CA GLY A 86 0.35 -8.99 -14.16
C GLY A 86 0.86 -9.77 -12.94
N GLN A 87 0.50 -9.36 -11.73
CA GLN A 87 0.98 -9.92 -10.44
C GLN A 87 2.50 -9.73 -10.20
N GLY A 88 3.12 -8.73 -10.85
CA GLY A 88 4.51 -8.37 -10.63
C GLY A 88 4.75 -7.70 -9.29
N TYR A 89 6.04 -7.57 -8.90
CA TYR A 89 6.43 -6.85 -7.70
C TYR A 89 5.85 -5.45 -7.69
N GLY A 90 5.05 -5.13 -6.67
CA GLY A 90 4.32 -3.87 -6.59
C GLY A 90 5.23 -2.64 -6.60
N GLN A 91 6.46 -2.77 -6.11
CA GLN A 91 7.50 -1.73 -6.14
C GLN A 91 7.89 -1.32 -7.56
N VAL A 92 7.89 -2.26 -8.48
CA VAL A 92 8.18 -2.01 -9.91
C VAL A 92 6.91 -1.61 -10.65
N ILE A 93 5.82 -2.33 -10.42
CA ILE A 93 4.53 -2.09 -11.07
C ILE A 93 3.96 -0.72 -10.68
N GLY A 94 4.03 -0.34 -9.40
CA GLY A 94 3.59 0.98 -8.94
C GLY A 94 4.37 2.11 -9.59
N ARG A 95 5.71 2.00 -9.64
CA ARG A 95 6.58 2.97 -10.33
C ARG A 95 6.18 3.14 -11.80
N GLN A 96 6.06 2.04 -12.55
CA GLN A 96 5.70 2.07 -13.96
C GLN A 96 4.30 2.67 -14.20
N ALA A 97 3.33 2.31 -13.36
CA ALA A 97 1.98 2.87 -13.44
C ALA A 97 1.98 4.39 -13.21
N MET A 98 2.76 4.86 -12.24
CA MET A 98 2.93 6.29 -11.99
C MET A 98 3.63 6.99 -13.14
N GLU A 99 4.69 6.42 -13.72
CA GLU A 99 5.39 6.98 -14.91
C GLU A 99 4.43 7.18 -16.09
N ILE A 100 3.59 6.18 -16.39
CA ILE A 100 2.57 6.27 -17.46
C ILE A 100 1.56 7.39 -17.14
N GLY A 101 1.08 7.45 -15.89
CA GLY A 101 0.14 8.48 -15.46
C GLY A 101 0.74 9.89 -15.51
N LEU A 102 1.99 10.04 -15.06
CA LEU A 102 2.72 11.31 -15.06
C LEU A 102 3.02 11.83 -16.47
N GLU A 103 3.32 10.95 -17.42
CA GLU A 103 3.42 11.34 -18.82
C GLU A 103 2.07 11.85 -19.34
N ARG A 104 0.98 11.12 -18.99
CA ARG A 104 -0.36 11.48 -19.46
C ARG A 104 -0.85 12.80 -18.89
N VAL A 105 -0.72 13.03 -17.60
CA VAL A 105 -1.22 14.26 -16.94
C VAL A 105 -0.56 15.53 -17.48
N ARG A 106 0.71 15.46 -17.91
CA ARG A 106 1.39 16.60 -18.54
C ARG A 106 0.71 17.05 -19.85
N ARG A 107 0.04 16.13 -20.53
CA ARG A 107 -0.65 16.38 -21.82
C ARG A 107 -2.11 16.74 -21.64
N THR A 108 -2.76 16.23 -20.61
CA THR A 108 -4.22 16.31 -20.42
C THR A 108 -4.64 17.22 -19.26
N GLY A 109 -3.69 17.68 -18.42
CA GLY A 109 -3.95 18.47 -17.23
C GLY A 109 -4.47 17.65 -16.03
N CYS A 110 -5.15 16.52 -16.27
CA CYS A 110 -5.52 15.54 -15.27
C CYS A 110 -5.44 14.13 -15.84
N CYS A 111 -5.22 13.14 -14.97
CA CYS A 111 -5.21 11.74 -15.39
C CYS A 111 -5.78 10.86 -14.27
N VAL A 112 -6.64 9.91 -14.65
CA VAL A 112 -7.10 8.82 -13.77
C VAL A 112 -6.41 7.54 -14.23
N VAL A 113 -5.61 6.95 -13.34
CA VAL A 113 -4.92 5.67 -13.57
C VAL A 113 -5.58 4.61 -12.71
N ALA A 114 -6.19 3.61 -13.33
CA ALA A 114 -6.78 2.46 -12.65
C ALA A 114 -5.87 1.23 -12.84
N LEU A 115 -5.05 0.95 -11.84
CA LEU A 115 -4.12 -0.18 -11.80
C LEU A 115 -4.78 -1.37 -11.10
N GLY A 116 -4.94 -2.49 -11.81
CA GLY A 116 -5.33 -3.76 -11.22
C GLY A 116 -4.21 -4.80 -11.29
N GLN A 117 -4.39 -5.93 -10.58
CA GLN A 117 -3.49 -7.08 -10.65
C GLN A 117 -2.02 -6.76 -10.33
N SER A 118 -1.75 -5.86 -9.41
CA SER A 118 -0.42 -5.67 -8.84
C SER A 118 -0.22 -6.60 -7.65
N HIS A 119 0.96 -7.16 -7.43
CA HIS A 119 1.32 -7.66 -6.12
C HIS A 119 1.46 -6.49 -5.15
N HIS A 120 1.77 -6.73 -3.87
CA HIS A 120 1.81 -5.74 -2.80
C HIS A 120 2.59 -4.46 -3.20
N LEU A 121 1.88 -3.32 -3.23
CA LEU A 121 2.44 -2.03 -3.67
C LEU A 121 3.39 -1.38 -2.65
N GLY A 122 3.55 -1.98 -1.47
CA GLY A 122 4.40 -1.42 -0.40
C GLY A 122 3.79 -0.19 0.27
N ARG A 123 4.62 0.76 0.68
CA ARG A 123 4.21 2.05 1.25
C ARG A 123 3.62 2.93 0.15
N ILE A 124 2.35 3.24 0.25
CA ILE A 124 1.64 3.99 -0.81
C ILE A 124 2.14 5.43 -0.92
N GLY A 125 2.62 6.01 0.18
CA GLY A 125 3.27 7.31 0.19
C GLY A 125 4.39 7.46 -0.84
N ALA A 126 5.11 6.39 -1.19
CA ALA A 126 6.16 6.43 -2.21
C ALA A 126 5.62 6.86 -3.59
N TRP A 127 4.42 6.45 -3.95
CA TRP A 127 3.77 6.82 -5.21
C TRP A 127 3.26 8.26 -5.19
N ALA A 128 2.82 8.71 -4.03
CA ALA A 128 2.43 10.10 -3.79
C ALA A 128 3.64 11.04 -3.82
N GLU A 129 4.78 10.64 -3.25
CA GLU A 129 6.07 11.33 -3.35
C GLU A 129 6.51 11.45 -4.80
N GLN A 130 6.47 10.34 -5.57
CA GLN A 130 6.81 10.34 -6.99
C GLN A 130 5.94 11.34 -7.79
N ALA A 131 4.66 11.46 -7.47
CA ALA A 131 3.77 12.44 -8.11
C ALA A 131 4.13 13.87 -7.70
N ALA A 132 4.36 14.11 -6.42
CA ALA A 132 4.70 15.43 -5.88
C ALA A 132 6.05 15.95 -6.41
N ASP A 133 7.06 15.07 -6.51
CA ASP A 133 8.37 15.39 -7.10
C ASP A 133 8.26 15.77 -8.57
N ALA A 134 7.28 15.20 -9.28
CA ALA A 134 6.95 15.58 -10.64
C ALA A 134 6.07 16.85 -10.75
N GLY A 135 5.75 17.51 -9.63
CA GLY A 135 4.93 18.71 -9.55
C GLY A 135 3.43 18.46 -9.68
N MET A 136 2.94 17.25 -9.38
CA MET A 136 1.54 16.88 -9.49
C MET A 136 0.88 16.74 -8.12
N VAL A 137 -0.37 17.17 -8.00
CA VAL A 137 -1.25 16.75 -6.91
C VAL A 137 -1.72 15.34 -7.21
N SER A 138 -1.76 14.47 -6.19
CA SER A 138 -2.23 13.11 -6.35
C SER A 138 -3.15 12.64 -5.23
N LEU A 139 -4.11 11.77 -5.60
CA LEU A 139 -4.97 11.03 -4.66
C LEU A 139 -4.89 9.56 -5.04
N HIS A 140 -4.71 8.69 -4.05
CA HIS A 140 -4.60 7.24 -4.25
C HIS A 140 -5.60 6.51 -3.37
N PHE A 141 -6.44 5.69 -3.99
CA PHE A 141 -7.38 4.78 -3.32
C PHE A 141 -6.90 3.35 -3.59
N VAL A 142 -6.53 2.64 -2.53
CA VAL A 142 -5.91 1.31 -2.67
C VAL A 142 -6.75 0.28 -1.94
N ASN A 143 -7.03 -0.84 -2.61
CA ASN A 143 -7.59 -2.00 -1.92
C ASN A 143 -6.52 -3.06 -1.66
N VAL A 144 -6.79 -3.92 -0.70
CA VAL A 144 -5.90 -5.03 -0.32
C VAL A 144 -6.67 -6.34 -0.42
N VAL A 145 -6.34 -7.14 -1.42
CA VAL A 145 -6.88 -8.48 -1.61
C VAL A 145 -5.95 -9.50 -0.95
N ALA A 146 -6.32 -9.90 0.24
CA ALA A 146 -5.67 -10.91 1.05
C ALA A 146 -6.74 -11.46 2.02
N ARG A 147 -6.33 -12.29 3.00
CA ARG A 147 -7.23 -12.64 4.11
C ARG A 147 -7.77 -11.35 4.75
N PRO A 148 -9.09 -11.17 4.87
CA PRO A 148 -9.67 -10.00 5.53
C PRO A 148 -9.19 -9.89 6.98
N ILE A 149 -8.92 -8.67 7.44
CA ILE A 149 -8.39 -8.39 8.78
C ILE A 149 -9.05 -7.20 9.48
N VAL A 150 -9.89 -6.45 8.78
CA VAL A 150 -10.57 -5.26 9.31
C VAL A 150 -12.08 -5.48 9.31
N ALA A 151 -12.72 -5.28 10.46
CA ALA A 151 -14.18 -5.35 10.58
C ALA A 151 -14.83 -4.08 10.02
N PRO A 152 -16.05 -4.16 9.46
CA PRO A 152 -16.87 -2.99 9.23
C PRO A 152 -17.26 -2.31 10.55
N HIS A 153 -17.61 -1.03 10.50
CA HIS A 153 -18.11 -0.34 11.68
C HIS A 153 -19.40 -1.00 12.21
N GLY A 154 -19.39 -1.39 13.48
CA GLY A 154 -20.50 -2.12 14.11
C GLY A 154 -20.55 -3.62 13.80
N GLY A 155 -19.63 -4.15 13.00
CA GLY A 155 -19.51 -5.57 12.72
C GLY A 155 -18.48 -6.27 13.61
N ALA A 156 -18.58 -7.59 13.71
CA ALA A 156 -17.65 -8.42 14.48
C ALA A 156 -16.67 -9.21 13.59
N ASP A 157 -17.02 -9.44 12.32
CA ASP A 157 -16.20 -10.22 11.39
C ASP A 157 -15.29 -9.33 10.54
N ALA A 158 -14.07 -9.77 10.29
CA ALA A 158 -13.19 -9.12 9.33
C ALA A 158 -13.75 -9.25 7.89
N ARG A 159 -13.84 -8.14 7.15
CA ARG A 159 -14.38 -8.08 5.78
C ARG A 159 -13.48 -7.35 4.80
N PHE A 160 -12.53 -6.54 5.29
CA PHE A 160 -11.66 -5.70 4.48
C PHE A 160 -10.20 -5.95 4.80
N GLY A 161 -9.33 -5.56 3.86
CA GLY A 161 -7.93 -5.25 4.16
C GLY A 161 -7.79 -3.90 4.87
N THR A 162 -6.56 -3.42 5.00
CA THR A 162 -6.27 -2.09 5.59
C THR A 162 -6.57 -0.93 4.64
N ASN A 163 -6.84 -1.21 3.38
CA ASN A 163 -7.33 -0.33 2.31
C ASN A 163 -6.85 1.12 2.45
N PRO A 164 -5.55 1.42 2.19
CA PRO A 164 -4.99 2.73 2.46
C PRO A 164 -5.50 3.80 1.49
N PHE A 165 -5.55 5.03 2.01
CA PHE A 165 -5.76 6.25 1.24
C PHE A 165 -4.53 7.14 1.38
N THR A 166 -4.09 7.73 0.26
CA THR A 166 -2.95 8.63 0.24
C THR A 166 -3.24 9.84 -0.63
N ALA A 167 -2.75 11.00 -0.21
CA ALA A 167 -2.82 12.23 -0.98
C ALA A 167 -1.50 12.99 -0.90
N ALA A 168 -1.09 13.64 -1.98
CA ALA A 168 0.06 14.52 -1.99
C ALA A 168 -0.22 15.84 -2.68
N VAL A 169 0.35 16.92 -2.12
CA VAL A 169 0.33 18.25 -2.68
C VAL A 169 1.78 18.77 -2.73
N PRO A 170 2.33 19.03 -3.94
CA PRO A 170 3.65 19.62 -4.06
C PRO A 170 3.64 21.06 -3.54
N LEU A 171 4.69 21.46 -2.84
CA LEU A 171 4.84 22.80 -2.29
C LEU A 171 6.09 23.46 -2.88
N ARG A 172 5.97 24.71 -3.32
CA ARG A 172 7.11 25.43 -3.90
C ARG A 172 8.20 25.71 -2.85
N GLY A 173 9.41 25.21 -3.09
CA GLY A 173 10.57 25.43 -2.23
C GLY A 173 10.48 24.78 -0.83
N ARG A 174 9.58 23.79 -0.66
CA ARG A 174 9.39 23.03 0.58
C ARG A 174 9.13 21.57 0.27
N PRO A 175 9.35 20.65 1.22
CA PRO A 175 8.87 19.27 1.09
C PRO A 175 7.36 19.24 0.81
N PRO A 176 6.87 18.29 0.02
CA PRO A 176 5.46 18.15 -0.27
C PRO A 176 4.66 17.85 0.99
N LEU A 177 3.38 18.23 1.00
CA LEU A 177 2.43 17.73 2.00
C LEU A 177 2.01 16.33 1.56
N ILE A 178 2.30 15.33 2.39
CA ILE A 178 1.89 13.94 2.17
C ILE A 178 0.97 13.50 3.29
N LEU A 179 -0.18 12.99 2.93
CA LEU A 179 -1.10 12.28 3.81
C LEU A 179 -1.11 10.82 3.37
N ASP A 180 -0.61 9.90 4.20
CA ASP A 180 -0.55 8.46 3.92
C ASP A 180 -0.98 7.67 5.15
N PHE A 181 -2.11 6.96 5.06
CA PHE A 181 -2.65 6.20 6.19
C PHE A 181 -3.52 5.02 5.74
N ALA A 182 -3.53 3.98 6.58
CA ALA A 182 -4.49 2.90 6.49
C ALA A 182 -5.88 3.37 6.97
N THR A 183 -6.96 2.82 6.41
CA THR A 183 -8.31 3.08 6.91
C THR A 183 -8.65 2.30 8.19
N SER A 184 -7.72 1.49 8.67
CA SER A 184 -7.78 0.80 9.96
C SER A 184 -7.08 1.60 11.08
N MET A 185 -7.46 1.36 12.33
CA MET A 185 -6.87 2.02 13.52
C MET A 185 -5.37 1.74 13.66
N ILE A 186 -4.92 0.58 13.21
CA ILE A 186 -3.52 0.15 13.28
C ILE A 186 -3.17 -0.71 12.07
N ALA A 187 -1.94 -0.64 11.59
CA ALA A 187 -1.46 -1.54 10.54
C ALA A 187 -1.25 -2.97 11.09
N GLN A 188 -1.55 -3.99 10.29
CA GLN A 188 -1.35 -5.39 10.68
C GLN A 188 0.09 -5.70 11.09
N GLY A 189 1.08 -5.13 10.41
CA GLY A 189 2.48 -5.31 10.77
C GLY A 189 2.80 -4.82 12.19
N LYS A 190 2.16 -3.74 12.65
CA LYS A 190 2.32 -3.24 14.02
C LYS A 190 1.71 -4.18 15.06
N THR A 191 0.58 -4.84 14.77
CA THR A 191 0.01 -5.84 15.67
C THR A 191 0.92 -7.07 15.80
N ARG A 192 1.56 -7.49 14.70
CA ARG A 192 2.54 -8.58 14.73
C ARG A 192 3.78 -8.21 15.54
N VAL A 193 4.28 -6.97 15.40
CA VAL A 193 5.42 -6.49 16.21
C VAL A 193 5.06 -6.49 17.69
N ALA A 194 3.88 -5.99 18.06
CA ALA A 194 3.39 -6.01 19.45
C ALA A 194 3.29 -7.45 19.98
N PHE A 195 2.72 -8.37 19.17
CA PHE A 195 2.64 -9.80 19.51
C PHE A 195 4.01 -10.41 19.77
N ASN A 196 4.99 -10.19 18.88
CA ASN A 196 6.34 -10.72 19.03
C ASN A 196 7.08 -10.17 20.25
N LYS A 197 6.73 -8.95 20.69
CA LYS A 197 7.29 -8.33 21.89
C LYS A 197 6.54 -8.69 23.17
N GLY A 198 5.37 -9.32 23.09
CA GLY A 198 4.48 -9.56 24.23
C GLY A 198 3.85 -8.28 24.78
N GLU A 199 3.70 -7.24 23.94
CA GLU A 199 3.15 -5.94 24.31
C GLU A 199 1.68 -5.82 23.85
N PRO A 200 0.80 -5.13 24.61
CA PRO A 200 -0.55 -4.84 24.14
C PRO A 200 -0.54 -3.81 23.01
N VAL A 201 -1.57 -3.83 22.18
CA VAL A 201 -1.85 -2.73 21.26
C VAL A 201 -2.65 -1.62 21.94
N PRO A 202 -2.69 -0.39 21.39
CA PRO A 202 -3.51 0.68 21.93
C PRO A 202 -4.99 0.29 22.05
N PRO A 203 -5.73 0.83 23.04
CA PRO A 203 -7.16 0.56 23.19
C PRO A 203 -7.95 1.02 21.94
N GLY A 204 -9.05 0.32 21.66
CA GLY A 204 -9.92 0.64 20.52
C GLY A 204 -9.38 0.21 19.14
N CYS A 205 -8.29 -0.57 19.08
CA CYS A 205 -7.72 -1.06 17.84
C CYS A 205 -8.26 -2.41 17.39
N LEU A 206 -8.59 -3.30 18.34
CA LEU A 206 -8.90 -4.70 18.07
C LEU A 206 -10.22 -5.15 18.74
N ILE A 207 -10.83 -6.14 18.13
CA ILE A 207 -11.85 -7.00 18.72
C ILE A 207 -11.39 -8.47 18.67
N ASP A 208 -11.87 -9.28 19.63
CA ASP A 208 -11.66 -10.73 19.64
C ASP A 208 -12.60 -11.45 18.65
N ASP A 209 -12.57 -12.78 18.63
CA ASP A 209 -13.42 -13.65 17.79
C ASP A 209 -14.93 -13.57 18.10
N ARG A 210 -15.29 -12.90 19.19
CA ARG A 210 -16.69 -12.65 19.61
C ARG A 210 -17.11 -11.19 19.46
N GLY A 211 -16.28 -10.37 18.80
CA GLY A 211 -16.54 -8.94 18.60
C GLY A 211 -16.34 -8.07 19.85
N ARG A 212 -15.72 -8.57 20.92
CA ARG A 212 -15.46 -7.80 22.15
C ARG A 212 -14.13 -7.05 22.02
N ALA A 213 -14.10 -5.81 22.49
CA ALA A 213 -12.89 -4.99 22.49
C ALA A 213 -11.74 -5.68 23.24
N THR A 214 -10.54 -5.67 22.65
CA THR A 214 -9.33 -6.26 23.21
C THR A 214 -8.09 -5.45 22.87
N GLN A 215 -7.04 -5.59 23.69
CA GLN A 215 -5.70 -5.05 23.41
C GLN A 215 -4.68 -6.17 23.16
N ASP A 216 -5.11 -7.42 23.22
CA ASP A 216 -4.25 -8.58 22.99
C ASP A 216 -3.99 -8.76 21.48
N PRO A 217 -2.75 -8.52 21.00
CA PRO A 217 -2.42 -8.60 19.57
C PRO A 217 -2.55 -10.02 18.99
N ARG A 218 -2.66 -11.07 19.83
CA ARG A 218 -2.88 -12.44 19.36
C ARG A 218 -4.05 -12.55 18.39
N TRP A 219 -5.12 -11.79 18.63
CA TRP A 219 -6.34 -11.82 17.85
C TRP A 219 -6.18 -11.30 16.40
N SER A 220 -5.06 -10.65 16.09
CA SER A 220 -4.70 -10.27 14.72
C SER A 220 -3.67 -11.20 14.08
N VAL A 221 -3.09 -12.14 14.84
CA VAL A 221 -1.91 -12.92 14.42
C VAL A 221 -2.17 -14.43 14.43
N ILE A 222 -2.95 -14.93 15.38
CA ILE A 222 -3.19 -16.37 15.62
C ILE A 222 -4.66 -16.69 15.39
N ASP A 223 -4.94 -17.91 14.87
CA ASP A 223 -6.30 -18.42 14.74
C ASP A 223 -6.85 -18.91 16.11
N PRO A 224 -8.17 -18.77 16.37
CA PRO A 224 -9.14 -18.04 15.57
C PRO A 224 -8.86 -16.53 15.60
N PRO A 225 -8.99 -15.82 14.47
CA PRO A 225 -8.73 -14.39 14.42
C PRO A 225 -9.93 -13.60 14.96
N GLY A 226 -9.62 -12.45 15.55
CA GLY A 226 -10.53 -11.34 15.69
C GLY A 226 -10.41 -10.39 14.50
N ALA A 227 -10.57 -9.09 14.74
CA ALA A 227 -10.43 -8.09 13.68
C ALA A 227 -9.84 -6.77 14.20
N ILE A 228 -9.17 -6.05 13.30
CA ILE A 228 -8.78 -4.65 13.50
C ILE A 228 -10.01 -3.77 13.27
N LEU A 229 -10.14 -2.68 14.00
CA LEU A 229 -11.23 -1.72 13.83
C LEU A 229 -10.86 -0.61 12.83
N PRO A 230 -11.84 -0.01 12.12
CA PRO A 230 -11.58 1.13 11.25
C PRO A 230 -11.29 2.39 12.08
N PHE A 231 -10.39 3.27 11.59
CA PHE A 231 -10.13 4.53 12.26
C PHE A 231 -11.38 5.43 12.25
N GLY A 232 -11.57 6.27 13.27
CA GLY A 232 -12.67 7.23 13.30
C GLY A 232 -14.05 6.61 13.07
N LEU A 233 -14.25 5.36 13.48
CA LEU A 233 -15.53 4.62 13.44
C LEU A 233 -16.07 4.49 12.00
N HIS A 234 -17.31 4.99 11.76
CA HIS A 234 -17.98 4.94 10.46
C HIS A 234 -17.24 5.73 9.35
N LYS A 235 -16.42 6.75 9.71
CA LYS A 235 -15.67 7.56 8.73
C LYS A 235 -14.59 6.74 8.04
N GLY A 236 -13.75 6.06 8.82
CA GLY A 236 -12.73 5.16 8.29
C GLY A 236 -13.33 3.97 7.57
N TYR A 237 -14.43 3.41 8.09
CA TYR A 237 -15.18 2.36 7.39
C TYR A 237 -15.68 2.84 6.02
N GLY A 238 -16.31 4.01 5.94
CA GLY A 238 -16.78 4.58 4.67
C GLY A 238 -15.65 4.78 3.67
N LEU A 239 -14.48 5.27 4.13
CA LEU A 239 -13.30 5.41 3.29
C LEU A 239 -12.72 4.05 2.87
N ALA A 240 -12.73 3.03 3.75
CA ALA A 240 -12.31 1.66 3.39
C ALA A 240 -13.17 1.08 2.26
N VAL A 241 -14.50 1.30 2.32
CA VAL A 241 -15.42 0.89 1.24
C VAL A 241 -15.10 1.62 -0.06
N LEU A 242 -14.84 2.93 -0.02
CA LEU A 242 -14.43 3.67 -1.22
C LEU A 242 -13.12 3.16 -1.81
N CYS A 243 -12.12 2.86 -0.97
CA CYS A 243 -10.86 2.27 -1.43
C CYS A 243 -11.09 0.89 -2.07
N GLU A 244 -11.96 0.07 -1.49
CA GLU A 244 -12.34 -1.24 -2.06
C GLU A 244 -13.03 -1.10 -3.43
N MET A 245 -13.96 -0.16 -3.56
CA MET A 245 -14.70 0.05 -4.79
C MET A 245 -13.85 0.70 -5.88
N LEU A 246 -13.09 1.74 -5.55
CA LEU A 246 -12.30 2.50 -6.53
C LEU A 246 -10.98 1.78 -6.86
N GLY A 247 -10.24 1.36 -5.84
CA GLY A 247 -8.97 0.67 -6.01
C GLY A 247 -9.12 -0.78 -6.47
N GLY A 248 -10.20 -1.45 -6.05
CA GLY A 248 -10.48 -2.85 -6.39
C GLY A 248 -11.40 -2.99 -7.58
N ALA A 249 -12.71 -2.81 -7.39
CA ALA A 249 -13.71 -3.12 -8.39
C ALA A 249 -13.57 -2.28 -9.67
N LEU A 250 -13.45 -0.95 -9.55
CA LEU A 250 -13.33 -0.05 -10.70
C LEU A 250 -12.02 -0.23 -11.46
N ALA A 251 -10.92 -0.53 -10.76
CA ALA A 251 -9.63 -0.81 -11.38
C ALA A 251 -9.56 -2.18 -12.06
N ALA A 252 -10.67 -2.94 -12.08
CA ALA A 252 -10.74 -4.33 -12.54
C ALA A 252 -9.68 -5.22 -11.85
N GLY A 253 -9.34 -4.87 -10.62
CA GLY A 253 -8.67 -5.71 -9.66
C GLY A 253 -9.66 -6.71 -9.06
N GLN A 254 -9.20 -7.46 -8.09
CA GLN A 254 -10.07 -8.31 -7.28
C GLN A 254 -10.54 -7.50 -6.07
N THR A 255 -11.65 -7.91 -5.47
CA THR A 255 -12.10 -7.39 -4.16
C THR A 255 -11.90 -8.46 -3.10
N GLY A 256 -11.98 -8.09 -1.81
CA GLY A 256 -11.80 -9.01 -0.70
C GLY A 256 -12.78 -10.19 -0.65
N HIS A 257 -13.85 -10.16 -1.46
CA HIS A 257 -14.81 -11.27 -1.61
C HIS A 257 -14.47 -12.23 -2.76
N HIS A 258 -13.40 -11.99 -3.50
CA HIS A 258 -12.97 -12.93 -4.50
C HIS A 258 -12.39 -14.17 -3.80
N GLU A 259 -12.87 -15.36 -4.15
CA GLU A 259 -12.29 -16.63 -3.70
C GLU A 259 -10.84 -16.73 -4.22
N SER A 260 -9.93 -16.05 -3.56
CA SER A 260 -8.51 -16.33 -3.71
C SER A 260 -8.30 -17.65 -2.98
N GLY A 261 -8.15 -18.75 -3.66
CA GLY A 261 -7.81 -20.03 -3.03
C GLY A 261 -6.73 -19.86 -1.94
N ASP A 262 -6.29 -20.90 -1.28
CA ASP A 262 -5.33 -20.89 -0.15
C ASP A 262 -3.98 -20.19 -0.42
N GLN A 263 -3.84 -19.44 -1.50
CA GLN A 263 -2.63 -18.72 -1.88
C GLN A 263 -2.34 -17.55 -0.93
N ARG A 264 -1.16 -17.54 -0.35
CA ARG A 264 -0.67 -16.49 0.58
C ARG A 264 -0.24 -15.19 -0.12
N ARG A 265 -0.86 -14.88 -1.26
CA ARG A 265 -0.58 -13.65 -2.01
C ARG A 265 -1.26 -12.43 -1.39
N VAL A 266 -0.67 -11.27 -1.59
CA VAL A 266 -1.30 -9.96 -1.36
C VAL A 266 -1.38 -9.26 -2.71
N LEU A 267 -2.58 -9.06 -3.22
CA LEU A 267 -2.79 -8.25 -4.41
C LEU A 267 -3.32 -6.87 -4.03
N ASN A 268 -2.90 -5.89 -4.79
CA ASN A 268 -3.43 -4.54 -4.71
C ASN A 268 -4.02 -4.11 -6.05
N GLY A 269 -5.13 -3.42 -5.97
CA GLY A 269 -5.57 -2.48 -6.98
C GLY A 269 -5.40 -1.07 -6.46
N MET A 270 -5.17 -0.12 -7.35
CA MET A 270 -5.01 1.30 -7.02
C MET A 270 -5.66 2.18 -8.07
N LEU A 271 -6.60 3.02 -7.64
CA LEU A 271 -7.04 4.16 -8.45
C LEU A 271 -6.24 5.38 -8.03
N THR A 272 -5.53 5.97 -8.99
CA THR A 272 -4.80 7.22 -8.79
C THR A 272 -5.42 8.33 -9.62
N VAL A 273 -5.67 9.49 -8.99
CA VAL A 273 -6.02 10.73 -9.67
C VAL A 273 -4.81 11.65 -9.62
N LEU A 274 -4.33 12.08 -10.79
CA LEU A 274 -3.24 13.02 -10.95
C LEU A 274 -3.78 14.34 -11.50
N ILE A 275 -3.32 15.46 -10.93
CA ILE A 275 -3.73 16.81 -11.34
C ILE A 275 -2.49 17.67 -11.52
N LEU A 276 -2.38 18.33 -12.67
CA LEU A 276 -1.30 19.25 -12.97
C LEU A 276 -1.43 20.52 -12.11
N SER A 277 -0.44 20.76 -11.28
CA SER A 277 -0.51 21.82 -10.25
C SER A 277 -0.15 23.23 -10.75
N LEU A 278 0.20 23.42 -12.03
CA LEU A 278 0.66 24.70 -12.59
C LEU A 278 -0.32 25.87 -12.39
N ILE A 279 -1.60 25.59 -12.20
CA ILE A 279 -2.66 26.61 -12.07
C ILE A 279 -2.86 27.04 -10.60
N HIS A 280 -2.47 26.20 -9.64
CA HIS A 280 -2.91 26.37 -8.24
C HIS A 280 -1.80 26.72 -7.25
N ILE A 281 -0.53 26.74 -7.66
CA ILE A 281 0.62 26.89 -6.74
C ILE A 281 1.48 28.12 -7.06
N SER A 282 1.01 29.06 -7.83
CA SER A 282 1.71 30.34 -8.10
C SER A 282 1.72 31.28 -6.88
N GLU A 283 0.83 31.06 -5.91
CA GLU A 283 0.81 31.80 -4.66
C GLU A 283 0.91 30.83 -3.47
N PRO A 284 1.83 31.04 -2.53
CA PRO A 284 1.76 30.36 -1.25
C PRO A 284 0.50 30.89 -0.56
N THR A 285 -0.61 30.19 -0.74
CA THR A 285 -1.80 30.44 0.08
C THR A 285 -1.31 30.48 1.52
N ARG A 286 -1.54 31.57 2.19
CA ARG A 286 -1.04 31.86 3.53
C ARG A 286 -1.44 30.78 4.53
N LEU A 287 -0.76 29.64 4.52
CA LEU A 287 -0.76 28.65 5.60
C LEU A 287 -0.11 29.23 6.89
N ARG A 288 -0.03 30.55 7.01
CA ARG A 288 0.49 31.23 8.21
C ARG A 288 -0.47 31.22 9.39
N ARG A 289 -1.64 30.55 9.29
CA ARG A 289 -2.68 30.58 10.33
C ARG A 289 -3.42 29.25 10.55
N ILE A 290 -2.77 28.11 10.30
CA ILE A 290 -3.25 26.83 10.83
C ILE A 290 -2.22 26.31 11.81
#